data_40ce8ae98abf517743df4dde11d0761a
#
_entry.id   40ce8ae98abf517743df4dde11d0761a
#
_cell.length_a   1.000
_cell.length_b   1.000
_cell.length_c   1.000
_cell.angle_alpha   90.00
_cell.angle_beta   90.00
_cell.angle_gamma   90.00
#
_symmetry.space_group_name_H-M   'P 1'
#
loop_
_entity.id
_entity.type
_entity.pdbx_description
1 polymer ?
#
loop_
_entity_poly.entity_id
_entity_poly.type
_entity_poly.pdbx_seq_one_letter_code
_entity_poly.pdbx_strand_id
1 'polypeptide(L)'
;MDSQKIENLLNLSLSVSAEEREESPLLREGFDILSNTWEIIVKYQGDIEQYESDLIQIEPLIAGYAIVTLPDALLEDFVALPEIEYVEKPKPFYFQDITALRESCISTVTEREPFLTGRGVLVAILDSSIDFYNENFRNADGSTRIEAIWDQSLEPDEETGLRPPEGFQTGVEFTKEQIDAALATGSEAEARRLIPSVDVTGHGTAVAGILAAGGTAEEPFRKGVAPESSLLIVKLGTQRENAFPRTTEIMRGVTYALRKARELQMPLVINLSFGNTYGDHRGNSLLERFLDNAAEIGRTSIVVGSGNEGSSGGHVEGVIQNGQTERVELAVAEYESSLNVQLWKYYQDVFEVTLVTPGGERIEIPMDDAGAYRYRTGESELLIYVGQPLPYMVFQEIYVDFITNTYIQAGVWTFELTPRNIVYGGYQLFLPSSATRSEGTRFFRESPHVTLTVPSTALKVITVGAYDIYTGGVADFSGRGYVFRQLLGNFSGEDVLAGRRQSSDALRTSEMNLDVRTLIDTVKPDLVAPGVDIETVSVRGGYTRVSGTSYATPMVAGAAALLMEWGIVRGNDPYLYGEKLKAYLIKGTRAIPGEEELPDDRAGWGALCVADSIPT
;
A
#
# COMPACT_ATOMS: atom_id res chain seq x y z
N MET A 1 46.60 -16.14 -14.10
CA MET A 1 46.25 -17.21 -15.05
C MET A 1 45.11 -16.72 -15.94
N ASP A 2 45.21 -16.80 -17.24
CA ASP A 2 44.12 -16.42 -18.13
C ASP A 2 43.71 -17.70 -18.90
N SER A 3 42.78 -18.44 -18.31
CA SER A 3 42.30 -19.71 -18.83
C SER A 3 40.90 -19.60 -19.39
N GLN A 4 40.71 -20.01 -20.64
CA GLN A 4 39.39 -20.07 -21.28
C GLN A 4 38.45 -21.11 -20.62
N LYS A 5 38.97 -21.99 -19.78
CA LYS A 5 38.19 -22.95 -18.97
C LYS A 5 37.67 -22.35 -17.66
N ILE A 6 38.10 -21.14 -17.30
CA ILE A 6 37.73 -20.49 -16.05
C ILE A 6 36.83 -19.29 -16.35
N GLU A 7 35.75 -19.15 -15.55
CA GLU A 7 34.86 -17.99 -15.58
C GLU A 7 35.62 -16.67 -15.37
N ASN A 8 35.21 -15.60 -16.05
CA ASN A 8 35.86 -14.29 -15.97
C ASN A 8 35.93 -13.73 -14.53
N LEU A 9 34.88 -13.91 -13.73
CA LEU A 9 34.85 -13.45 -12.33
C LEU A 9 35.81 -14.24 -11.44
N LEU A 10 35.94 -15.56 -11.67
CA LEU A 10 36.94 -16.39 -10.99
C LEU A 10 38.35 -16.02 -11.44
N ASN A 11 38.58 -15.83 -12.73
CA ASN A 11 39.87 -15.34 -13.27
C ASN A 11 40.27 -14.01 -12.61
N LEU A 12 39.33 -13.07 -12.48
CA LEU A 12 39.58 -11.80 -11.79
C LEU A 12 39.90 -12.04 -10.31
N SER A 13 39.15 -12.89 -9.63
CA SER A 13 39.36 -13.21 -8.20
C SER A 13 40.75 -13.84 -7.93
N LEU A 14 41.28 -14.59 -8.90
CA LEU A 14 42.62 -15.20 -8.84
C LEU A 14 43.74 -14.19 -9.18
N SER A 15 43.43 -13.12 -9.87
CA SER A 15 44.41 -12.12 -10.33
C SER A 15 44.64 -10.96 -9.38
N VAL A 16 43.79 -10.81 -8.36
CA VAL A 16 43.85 -9.73 -7.35
C VAL A 16 44.55 -10.20 -6.07
N SER A 17 45.05 -9.25 -5.25
CA SER A 17 45.62 -9.56 -3.95
C SER A 17 44.56 -10.09 -2.97
N ALA A 18 44.99 -10.74 -1.88
CA ALA A 18 44.08 -11.18 -0.84
C ALA A 18 43.31 -10.02 -0.18
N GLU A 19 43.96 -8.87 -0.04
CA GLU A 19 43.35 -7.65 0.52
C GLU A 19 42.27 -7.11 -0.40
N GLU A 20 42.53 -6.97 -1.72
CA GLU A 20 41.56 -6.52 -2.70
C GLU A 20 40.38 -7.50 -2.82
N ARG A 21 40.64 -8.81 -2.69
CA ARG A 21 39.58 -9.83 -2.69
C ARG A 21 38.67 -9.68 -1.48
N GLU A 22 39.20 -9.41 -0.31
CA GLU A 22 38.42 -9.20 0.93
C GLU A 22 37.55 -7.92 0.88
N GLU A 23 38.00 -6.88 0.18
CA GLU A 23 37.22 -5.64 0.02
C GLU A 23 36.04 -5.79 -0.93
N SER A 24 36.02 -6.83 -1.77
CA SER A 24 34.93 -7.07 -2.73
C SER A 24 34.15 -8.35 -2.39
N PRO A 25 32.88 -8.23 -1.93
CA PRO A 25 32.06 -9.40 -1.59
C PRO A 25 31.94 -10.42 -2.74
N LEU A 26 31.82 -9.95 -4.00
CA LEU A 26 31.72 -10.82 -5.15
C LEU A 26 33.05 -11.53 -5.49
N LEU A 27 34.20 -10.92 -5.24
CA LEU A 27 35.49 -11.55 -5.49
C LEU A 27 35.84 -12.57 -4.40
N ARG A 28 35.39 -12.34 -3.18
CA ARG A 28 35.58 -13.24 -2.04
C ARG A 28 34.71 -14.50 -2.11
N GLU A 29 33.50 -14.42 -2.70
CA GLU A 29 32.55 -15.53 -2.71
C GLU A 29 33.19 -16.84 -3.21
N GLY A 30 32.92 -17.94 -2.52
CA GLY A 30 33.51 -19.24 -2.80
C GLY A 30 34.95 -19.44 -2.32
N PHE A 31 35.57 -18.44 -1.68
CA PHE A 31 36.91 -18.54 -1.09
C PHE A 31 36.84 -18.52 0.43
N ASP A 32 37.35 -19.56 1.10
CA ASP A 32 37.51 -19.60 2.52
C ASP A 32 38.94 -19.19 2.90
N ILE A 33 39.06 -18.02 3.55
CA ILE A 33 40.33 -17.45 3.97
C ILE A 33 41.02 -18.26 5.08
N LEU A 34 40.25 -18.96 5.93
CA LEU A 34 40.81 -19.72 7.07
C LEU A 34 41.49 -21.01 6.60
N SER A 35 40.89 -21.70 5.67
CA SER A 35 41.44 -22.93 5.07
C SER A 35 42.26 -22.69 3.82
N ASN A 36 42.20 -21.47 3.24
CA ASN A 36 42.80 -21.10 1.96
C ASN A 36 42.34 -22.01 0.81
N THR A 37 41.01 -22.26 0.76
CA THR A 37 40.39 -23.17 -0.21
C THR A 37 39.35 -22.46 -1.03
N TRP A 38 39.16 -22.93 -2.25
CA TRP A 38 38.06 -22.56 -3.13
C TRP A 38 36.98 -23.64 -3.12
N GLU A 39 35.72 -23.23 -3.06
CA GLU A 39 34.56 -24.00 -3.50
C GLU A 39 34.19 -23.54 -4.92
N ILE A 40 34.17 -24.46 -5.88
CA ILE A 40 33.94 -24.16 -7.29
C ILE A 40 32.90 -25.11 -7.90
N ILE A 41 32.20 -24.63 -8.90
CA ILE A 41 31.30 -25.43 -9.75
C ILE A 41 32.07 -25.89 -10.95
N VAL A 42 32.07 -27.18 -11.21
CA VAL A 42 32.85 -27.80 -12.29
C VAL A 42 31.91 -28.50 -13.26
N LYS A 43 32.08 -28.22 -14.56
CA LYS A 43 31.54 -29.02 -15.66
C LYS A 43 32.63 -29.94 -16.16
N TYR A 44 32.36 -31.24 -16.25
CA TYR A 44 33.36 -32.24 -16.60
C TYR A 44 32.80 -33.35 -17.48
N GLN A 45 33.73 -34.10 -18.12
CA GLN A 45 33.48 -35.36 -18.82
C GLN A 45 34.40 -36.46 -18.31
N GLY A 46 33.91 -37.69 -18.26
CA GLY A 46 34.68 -38.83 -17.76
C GLY A 46 34.57 -39.00 -16.26
N ASP A 47 35.59 -39.51 -15.62
CA ASP A 47 35.66 -39.81 -14.19
C ASP A 47 36.60 -38.83 -13.50
N ILE A 48 36.06 -37.88 -12.73
CA ILE A 48 36.84 -36.92 -11.93
C ILE A 48 37.01 -37.38 -10.49
N GLU A 49 36.26 -38.36 -10.01
CA GLU A 49 36.35 -38.86 -8.61
C GLU A 49 37.71 -39.50 -8.37
N GLN A 50 38.42 -39.94 -9.42
CA GLN A 50 39.81 -40.46 -9.31
C GLN A 50 40.80 -39.41 -8.76
N TYR A 51 40.46 -38.12 -8.80
CA TYR A 51 41.27 -37.02 -8.28
C TYR A 51 40.90 -36.61 -6.83
N GLU A 52 39.91 -37.28 -6.22
CA GLU A 52 39.54 -37.07 -4.83
C GLU A 52 40.70 -37.42 -3.90
N SER A 53 40.92 -36.59 -2.89
CA SER A 53 42.00 -36.78 -1.90
C SER A 53 41.67 -36.03 -0.59
N ASP A 54 42.51 -36.14 0.38
CA ASP A 54 42.39 -35.37 1.65
C ASP A 54 42.37 -33.83 1.42
N LEU A 55 42.90 -33.37 0.29
CA LEU A 55 43.00 -31.96 -0.10
C LEU A 55 41.95 -31.54 -1.14
N ILE A 56 41.44 -32.45 -1.93
CA ILE A 56 40.47 -32.19 -3.02
C ILE A 56 39.24 -33.01 -2.69
N GLN A 57 38.14 -32.30 -2.36
CA GLN A 57 36.85 -32.90 -2.10
C GLN A 57 35.99 -32.71 -3.36
N ILE A 58 35.37 -33.78 -3.85
CA ILE A 58 34.58 -33.79 -5.06
C ILE A 58 33.16 -34.30 -4.72
N GLU A 59 32.16 -33.46 -4.93
CA GLU A 59 30.77 -33.82 -4.80
C GLU A 59 30.12 -33.89 -6.20
N PRO A 60 29.99 -35.09 -6.81
CA PRO A 60 29.40 -35.25 -8.12
C PRO A 60 27.92 -34.91 -8.11
N LEU A 61 27.48 -34.15 -9.12
CA LEU A 61 26.09 -33.81 -9.38
C LEU A 61 25.60 -34.48 -10.67
N ILE A 62 24.33 -34.26 -11.01
CA ILE A 62 23.75 -34.78 -12.25
C ILE A 62 24.40 -34.15 -13.51
N ALA A 63 24.31 -34.81 -14.65
CA ALA A 63 24.66 -34.30 -16.00
C ALA A 63 26.12 -33.83 -16.15
N GLY A 64 27.09 -34.44 -15.41
CA GLY A 64 28.50 -34.11 -15.47
C GLY A 64 28.84 -32.75 -14.85
N TYR A 65 28.17 -32.39 -13.78
CA TYR A 65 28.54 -31.30 -12.91
C TYR A 65 29.04 -31.83 -11.57
N ALA A 66 29.92 -31.09 -10.91
CA ALA A 66 30.36 -31.35 -9.55
C ALA A 66 30.60 -30.05 -8.79
N ILE A 67 30.49 -30.10 -7.47
CA ILE A 67 31.04 -29.08 -6.57
C ILE A 67 32.39 -29.61 -6.11
N VAL A 68 33.43 -28.79 -6.21
CA VAL A 68 34.78 -29.18 -5.82
C VAL A 68 35.35 -28.17 -4.86
N THR A 69 35.85 -28.66 -3.72
CA THR A 69 36.58 -27.86 -2.73
C THR A 69 38.05 -28.26 -2.75
N LEU A 70 38.92 -27.28 -3.02
CA LEU A 70 40.34 -27.51 -3.11
C LEU A 70 41.18 -26.30 -2.69
N PRO A 71 42.43 -26.48 -2.23
CA PRO A 71 43.34 -25.38 -1.96
C PRO A 71 43.61 -24.50 -3.18
N ASP A 72 43.73 -23.19 -2.95
CA ASP A 72 44.05 -22.17 -3.98
C ASP A 72 45.26 -22.60 -4.83
N ALA A 73 46.30 -23.17 -4.20
CA ALA A 73 47.51 -23.63 -4.88
C ALA A 73 47.31 -24.80 -5.85
N LEU A 74 46.21 -25.57 -5.73
CA LEU A 74 45.92 -26.72 -6.61
C LEU A 74 44.90 -26.39 -7.71
N LEU A 75 44.29 -25.21 -7.70
CA LEU A 75 43.24 -24.85 -8.63
C LEU A 75 43.72 -24.85 -10.09
N GLU A 76 44.90 -24.29 -10.36
CA GLU A 76 45.49 -24.27 -11.69
C GLU A 76 45.71 -25.68 -12.28
N ASP A 77 46.33 -26.56 -11.50
CA ASP A 77 46.59 -27.92 -11.90
C ASP A 77 45.30 -28.73 -12.11
N PHE A 78 44.28 -28.49 -11.25
CA PHE A 78 42.99 -29.14 -11.35
C PHE A 78 42.22 -28.71 -12.62
N VAL A 79 42.20 -27.42 -12.94
CA VAL A 79 41.55 -26.89 -14.16
C VAL A 79 42.27 -27.38 -15.44
N ALA A 80 43.58 -27.62 -15.35
CA ALA A 80 44.34 -28.13 -16.50
C ALA A 80 44.01 -29.58 -16.87
N LEU A 81 43.34 -30.35 -16.04
CA LEU A 81 42.92 -31.71 -16.30
C LEU A 81 42.08 -31.82 -17.56
N PRO A 82 42.28 -32.88 -18.39
CA PRO A 82 41.55 -33.03 -19.65
C PRO A 82 40.05 -33.27 -19.47
N GLU A 83 39.65 -33.85 -18.30
CA GLU A 83 38.27 -34.11 -17.94
C GLU A 83 37.48 -32.82 -17.62
N ILE A 84 38.15 -31.75 -17.23
CA ILE A 84 37.52 -30.47 -16.87
C ILE A 84 37.20 -29.67 -18.14
N GLU A 85 35.92 -29.38 -18.33
CA GLU A 85 35.44 -28.55 -19.45
C GLU A 85 35.40 -27.07 -19.08
N TYR A 86 34.83 -26.75 -17.92
CA TYR A 86 34.62 -25.37 -17.47
C TYR A 86 34.47 -25.29 -15.96
N VAL A 87 34.89 -24.17 -15.38
CA VAL A 87 34.86 -23.91 -13.95
C VAL A 87 34.30 -22.53 -13.66
N GLU A 88 33.35 -22.47 -12.74
CA GLU A 88 32.77 -21.23 -12.20
C GLU A 88 32.91 -21.18 -10.67
N LYS A 89 32.98 -19.97 -10.12
CA LYS A 89 32.80 -19.77 -8.68
C LYS A 89 31.31 -19.70 -8.31
N PRO A 90 30.90 -20.07 -7.09
CA PRO A 90 29.54 -19.85 -6.63
C PRO A 90 29.20 -18.37 -6.64
N LYS A 91 27.92 -18.06 -6.82
CA LYS A 91 27.39 -16.70 -6.81
C LYS A 91 26.30 -16.61 -5.76
N PRO A 92 26.26 -15.55 -4.95
CA PRO A 92 25.25 -15.39 -3.94
C PRO A 92 23.89 -15.16 -4.58
N PHE A 93 22.86 -15.80 -4.04
CA PHE A 93 21.47 -15.48 -4.34
C PHE A 93 20.95 -14.60 -3.20
N TYR A 94 20.36 -13.46 -3.57
CA TYR A 94 19.75 -12.54 -2.62
C TYR A 94 18.25 -12.81 -2.54
N PHE A 95 17.71 -12.83 -1.33
CA PHE A 95 16.28 -12.86 -1.13
C PHE A 95 15.69 -11.52 -1.60
N GLN A 96 14.65 -11.55 -2.43
CA GLN A 96 14.11 -10.37 -3.10
C GLN A 96 13.47 -9.35 -2.15
N ASP A 97 13.08 -9.74 -0.92
CA ASP A 97 12.45 -8.85 0.06
C ASP A 97 13.36 -7.86 0.75
N ILE A 98 14.59 -8.22 0.93
CA ILE A 98 15.62 -7.30 1.40
C ILE A 98 15.71 -6.09 0.45
N THR A 99 15.30 -6.26 -0.81
CA THR A 99 15.30 -5.20 -1.80
C THR A 99 14.28 -4.10 -1.47
N ALA A 100 13.05 -4.42 -1.08
CA ALA A 100 12.03 -3.42 -0.75
C ALA A 100 12.43 -2.55 0.45
N LEU A 101 12.95 -3.16 1.53
CA LEU A 101 13.47 -2.43 2.70
C LEU A 101 14.70 -1.59 2.36
N ARG A 102 15.57 -2.07 1.49
CA ARG A 102 16.76 -1.38 1.03
C ARG A 102 16.42 -0.19 0.14
N GLU A 103 15.54 -0.34 -0.84
CA GLU A 103 15.09 0.74 -1.73
C GLU A 103 14.39 1.86 -0.97
N SER A 104 13.65 1.52 0.09
CA SER A 104 13.05 2.50 1.01
C SER A 104 14.02 3.03 2.08
N CYS A 105 15.33 2.73 1.98
CA CYS A 105 16.40 3.13 2.91
C CYS A 105 16.14 2.72 4.38
N ILE A 106 15.29 1.71 4.61
CA ILE A 106 14.94 1.24 5.94
C ILE A 106 16.13 0.51 6.56
N SER A 107 16.77 -0.41 5.82
CA SER A 107 17.98 -1.12 6.28
C SER A 107 19.08 -0.16 6.76
N THR A 108 19.18 1.03 6.18
CA THR A 108 20.16 2.03 6.59
C THR A 108 19.98 2.49 8.04
N VAL A 109 18.75 2.58 8.53
CA VAL A 109 18.44 3.09 9.87
C VAL A 109 18.16 1.97 10.89
N THR A 110 17.91 0.75 10.43
CA THR A 110 17.66 -0.41 11.29
C THR A 110 18.93 -1.21 11.58
N GLU A 111 19.86 -1.30 10.62
CA GLU A 111 21.10 -2.06 10.72
C GLU A 111 22.31 -1.20 11.07
N ARG A 112 22.18 0.11 10.98
CA ARG A 112 23.21 1.09 11.33
C ARG A 112 22.65 2.12 12.31
N GLU A 113 23.51 2.95 12.88
CA GLU A 113 23.09 4.12 13.66
C GLU A 113 22.03 4.94 12.89
N PRO A 114 20.86 5.19 13.48
CA PRO A 114 20.52 5.11 14.91
C PRO A 114 19.92 3.76 15.41
N PHE A 115 19.93 2.68 14.65
CA PHE A 115 19.40 1.34 15.02
C PHE A 115 17.94 1.41 15.50
N LEU A 116 17.05 1.88 14.64
CA LEU A 116 15.63 2.02 14.93
C LEU A 116 14.89 0.68 14.67
N THR A 117 13.95 0.35 15.54
CA THR A 117 13.19 -0.90 15.48
C THR A 117 11.68 -0.72 15.69
N GLY A 118 11.22 0.52 15.91
CA GLY A 118 9.84 0.85 16.28
C GLY A 118 9.54 0.67 17.77
N ARG A 119 10.54 0.40 18.59
CA ARG A 119 10.38 0.15 20.03
C ARG A 119 9.73 1.34 20.74
N GLY A 120 8.72 1.05 21.58
CA GLY A 120 8.00 2.07 22.34
C GLY A 120 6.93 2.82 21.55
N VAL A 121 6.64 2.39 20.32
CA VAL A 121 5.56 2.92 19.48
C VAL A 121 4.47 1.87 19.34
N LEU A 122 3.22 2.29 19.51
CA LEU A 122 2.04 1.47 19.25
C LEU A 122 1.64 1.61 17.77
N VAL A 123 1.51 0.49 17.07
CA VAL A 123 0.98 0.48 15.72
C VAL A 123 -0.37 -0.22 15.71
N ALA A 124 -1.42 0.50 15.36
CA ALA A 124 -2.76 -0.05 15.19
C ALA A 124 -2.99 -0.46 13.73
N ILE A 125 -3.34 -1.72 13.52
CA ILE A 125 -3.69 -2.29 12.21
C ILE A 125 -5.19 -2.53 12.22
N LEU A 126 -5.93 -1.73 11.44
CA LEU A 126 -7.36 -1.87 11.25
C LEU A 126 -7.57 -2.64 9.94
N ASP A 127 -7.82 -3.95 10.03
CA ASP A 127 -7.78 -4.85 8.88
C ASP A 127 -8.67 -6.11 9.10
N SER A 128 -8.41 -7.19 8.39
CA SER A 128 -9.13 -8.47 8.47
C SER A 128 -8.79 -9.33 9.69
N SER A 129 -7.92 -8.91 10.56
CA SER A 129 -7.34 -9.52 11.76
C SER A 129 -5.83 -9.78 11.60
N ILE A 130 -5.29 -10.68 12.43
CA ILE A 130 -3.91 -11.15 12.40
C ILE A 130 -3.87 -12.63 12.81
N ASP A 131 -2.92 -13.37 12.30
CA ASP A 131 -2.58 -14.68 12.84
C ASP A 131 -1.73 -14.50 14.11
N PHE A 132 -2.40 -14.32 15.26
CA PHE A 132 -1.75 -14.04 16.54
C PHE A 132 -0.84 -15.18 17.02
N TYR A 133 -1.05 -16.39 16.52
CA TYR A 133 -0.22 -17.56 16.88
C TYR A 133 1.11 -17.59 16.14
N ASN A 134 1.29 -16.78 15.10
CA ASN A 134 2.50 -16.72 14.29
C ASN A 134 3.69 -16.15 15.11
N GLU A 135 4.84 -16.81 15.02
CA GLU A 135 6.06 -16.46 15.78
C GLU A 135 6.59 -15.07 15.41
N ASN A 136 6.35 -14.59 14.19
CA ASN A 136 6.76 -13.26 13.75
C ASN A 136 6.18 -12.11 14.59
N PHE A 137 5.12 -12.36 15.37
CA PHE A 137 4.47 -11.36 16.21
C PHE A 137 4.73 -11.54 17.70
N ARG A 138 5.77 -12.31 18.05
CA ARG A 138 6.18 -12.56 19.44
C ARG A 138 7.48 -11.86 19.79
N ASN A 139 7.70 -11.66 21.07
CA ASN A 139 8.98 -11.29 21.65
C ASN A 139 9.92 -12.50 21.69
N ALA A 140 11.21 -12.25 21.93
CA ALA A 140 12.22 -13.31 22.04
C ALA A 140 11.96 -14.31 23.21
N ASP A 141 11.20 -13.90 24.23
CA ASP A 141 10.79 -14.75 25.36
C ASP A 141 9.52 -15.57 25.06
N GLY A 142 8.96 -15.47 23.84
CA GLY A 142 7.76 -16.14 23.39
C GLY A 142 6.45 -15.43 23.72
N SER A 143 6.46 -14.34 24.51
CA SER A 143 5.28 -13.51 24.78
C SER A 143 4.84 -12.75 23.55
N THR A 144 3.55 -12.36 23.49
CA THR A 144 3.03 -11.59 22.36
C THR A 144 3.49 -10.12 22.35
N ARG A 145 3.68 -9.55 21.16
CA ARG A 145 3.81 -8.10 20.96
C ARG A 145 2.46 -7.40 20.74
N ILE A 146 1.37 -8.18 20.68
CA ILE A 146 0.02 -7.67 20.48
C ILE A 146 -0.53 -7.24 21.84
N GLU A 147 -0.79 -5.94 22.00
CA GLU A 147 -1.34 -5.36 23.25
C GLU A 147 -2.83 -5.67 23.41
N ALA A 148 -3.57 -5.73 22.32
CA ALA A 148 -4.94 -6.23 22.30
C ALA A 148 -5.40 -6.56 20.86
N ILE A 149 -6.42 -7.42 20.75
CA ILE A 149 -7.19 -7.67 19.54
C ILE A 149 -8.64 -7.28 19.81
N TRP A 150 -9.21 -6.36 19.05
CA TRP A 150 -10.64 -6.11 19.02
C TRP A 150 -11.25 -6.69 17.76
N ASP A 151 -11.95 -7.80 17.88
CA ASP A 151 -12.68 -8.41 16.76
C ASP A 151 -14.12 -7.88 16.75
N GLN A 152 -14.43 -6.98 15.82
CA GLN A 152 -15.74 -6.36 15.69
C GLN A 152 -16.80 -7.32 15.11
N SER A 153 -16.38 -8.45 14.55
CA SER A 153 -17.27 -9.44 13.94
C SER A 153 -17.84 -10.46 14.92
N LEU A 154 -17.25 -10.57 16.12
CA LEU A 154 -17.72 -11.49 17.16
C LEU A 154 -18.86 -10.89 17.97
N GLU A 155 -19.79 -11.73 18.42
CA GLU A 155 -20.84 -11.33 19.35
C GLU A 155 -20.32 -11.38 20.79
N PRO A 156 -20.56 -10.32 21.58
CA PRO A 156 -20.31 -10.37 23.02
C PRO A 156 -21.19 -11.42 23.69
N ASP A 157 -20.62 -12.13 24.65
CA ASP A 157 -21.32 -13.13 25.44
C ASP A 157 -20.87 -13.05 26.91
N GLU A 158 -21.75 -12.61 27.78
CA GLU A 158 -21.46 -12.46 29.21
C GLU A 158 -21.24 -13.81 29.92
N GLU A 159 -21.87 -14.88 29.45
CA GLU A 159 -21.75 -16.22 30.05
C GLU A 159 -20.35 -16.81 29.83
N THR A 160 -19.78 -16.58 28.65
CA THR A 160 -18.41 -17.03 28.29
C THR A 160 -17.36 -15.99 28.64
N GLY A 161 -17.76 -14.78 29.05
CA GLY A 161 -16.85 -13.68 29.38
C GLY A 161 -16.31 -12.93 28.17
N LEU A 162 -16.88 -13.14 26.97
CA LEU A 162 -16.55 -12.40 25.76
C LEU A 162 -17.19 -11.01 25.83
N ARG A 163 -16.37 -9.97 25.95
CA ARG A 163 -16.85 -8.61 26.18
C ARG A 163 -16.31 -7.62 25.15
N PRO A 164 -17.09 -6.60 24.77
CA PRO A 164 -16.58 -5.51 23.97
C PRO A 164 -15.57 -4.67 24.79
N PRO A 165 -14.73 -3.88 24.10
CA PRO A 165 -13.88 -2.90 24.79
C PRO A 165 -14.73 -1.87 25.55
N GLU A 166 -14.16 -1.28 26.60
CA GLU A 166 -14.83 -0.27 27.40
C GLU A 166 -15.34 0.90 26.54
N GLY A 167 -16.62 1.22 26.68
CA GLY A 167 -17.30 2.30 25.95
C GLY A 167 -17.73 1.93 24.52
N PHE A 168 -17.67 0.65 24.15
CA PHE A 168 -18.24 0.10 22.92
C PHE A 168 -19.29 -0.97 23.24
N GLN A 169 -20.14 -1.28 22.28
CA GLN A 169 -21.25 -2.22 22.46
C GLN A 169 -21.16 -3.45 21.56
N THR A 170 -20.17 -3.48 20.63
CA THR A 170 -20.05 -4.51 19.60
C THR A 170 -18.65 -5.10 19.60
N GLY A 171 -18.55 -6.33 19.12
CA GLY A 171 -17.27 -7.02 19.02
C GLY A 171 -16.77 -7.55 20.36
N VAL A 172 -15.62 -8.19 20.34
CA VAL A 172 -14.95 -8.76 21.52
C VAL A 172 -13.51 -8.30 21.58
N GLU A 173 -13.07 -7.84 22.76
CA GLU A 173 -11.68 -7.51 23.02
C GLU A 173 -10.96 -8.69 23.67
N PHE A 174 -9.76 -9.00 23.18
CA PHE A 174 -8.82 -9.92 23.79
C PHE A 174 -7.58 -9.15 24.21
N THR A 175 -7.30 -9.17 25.52
CA THR A 175 -6.13 -8.45 26.08
C THR A 175 -4.83 -9.21 25.86
N LYS A 176 -3.71 -8.53 26.04
CA LYS A 176 -2.37 -9.13 25.97
C LYS A 176 -2.24 -10.35 26.88
N GLU A 177 -2.74 -10.27 28.11
CA GLU A 177 -2.69 -11.35 29.08
C GLU A 177 -3.47 -12.58 28.61
N GLN A 178 -4.61 -12.37 27.96
CA GLN A 178 -5.42 -13.46 27.38
C GLN A 178 -4.71 -14.09 26.18
N ILE A 179 -4.07 -13.27 25.35
CA ILE A 179 -3.28 -13.77 24.20
C ILE A 179 -2.07 -14.57 24.69
N ASP A 180 -1.32 -14.06 25.68
CA ASP A 180 -0.18 -14.76 26.27
C ASP A 180 -0.60 -16.08 26.94
N ALA A 181 -1.74 -16.09 27.64
CA ALA A 181 -2.31 -17.30 28.22
C ALA A 181 -2.69 -18.33 27.14
N ALA A 182 -3.23 -17.89 26.01
CA ALA A 182 -3.53 -18.75 24.88
C ALA A 182 -2.24 -19.33 24.24
N LEU A 183 -1.22 -18.51 24.05
CA LEU A 183 0.10 -18.96 23.53
C LEU A 183 0.76 -19.94 24.46
N ALA A 184 0.64 -19.77 25.79
CA ALA A 184 1.22 -20.65 26.81
C ALA A 184 0.62 -22.07 26.81
N THR A 185 -0.51 -22.31 26.15
CA THR A 185 -1.08 -23.67 25.99
C THR A 185 -0.18 -24.59 25.18
N GLY A 186 0.68 -24.02 24.32
CA GLY A 186 1.57 -24.76 23.42
C GLY A 186 0.83 -25.51 22.30
N SER A 187 -0.48 -25.31 22.17
CA SER A 187 -1.32 -25.92 21.16
C SER A 187 -2.10 -24.84 20.39
N GLU A 188 -1.86 -24.73 19.08
CA GLU A 188 -2.58 -23.79 18.23
C GLU A 188 -4.10 -23.99 18.31
N ALA A 189 -4.55 -25.24 18.31
CA ALA A 189 -5.98 -25.56 18.37
C ALA A 189 -6.61 -25.10 19.71
N GLU A 190 -5.89 -25.18 20.83
CA GLU A 190 -6.37 -24.66 22.12
C GLU A 190 -6.30 -23.13 22.16
N ALA A 191 -5.21 -22.55 21.68
CA ALA A 191 -5.06 -21.12 21.61
C ALA A 191 -6.20 -20.47 20.81
N ARG A 192 -6.55 -21.05 19.65
CA ARG A 192 -7.66 -20.56 18.81
C ARG A 192 -9.05 -20.79 19.41
N ARG A 193 -9.21 -21.68 20.38
CA ARG A 193 -10.48 -21.78 21.16
C ARG A 193 -10.60 -20.67 22.18
N LEU A 194 -9.47 -20.25 22.77
CA LEU A 194 -9.45 -19.14 23.74
C LEU A 194 -9.56 -17.79 23.03
N ILE A 195 -8.93 -17.64 21.88
CA ILE A 195 -8.94 -16.44 21.04
C ILE A 195 -9.50 -16.82 19.66
N PRO A 196 -10.83 -16.81 19.46
CA PRO A 196 -11.46 -17.23 18.21
C PRO A 196 -11.41 -16.17 17.10
N SER A 197 -10.66 -15.11 17.27
CA SER A 197 -10.40 -14.14 16.21
C SER A 197 -9.46 -14.74 15.15
N VAL A 198 -9.93 -14.79 13.91
CA VAL A 198 -9.22 -15.44 12.80
C VAL A 198 -9.13 -14.47 11.62
N ASP A 199 -7.95 -14.37 11.05
CA ASP A 199 -7.76 -13.71 9.75
C ASP A 199 -8.10 -14.70 8.63
N VAL A 200 -9.30 -14.56 8.07
CA VAL A 200 -9.81 -15.48 7.05
C VAL A 200 -9.17 -15.23 5.69
N THR A 201 -8.92 -13.97 5.36
CA THR A 201 -8.38 -13.55 4.06
C THR A 201 -6.85 -13.63 4.02
N GLY A 202 -6.20 -13.51 5.16
CA GLY A 202 -4.75 -13.38 5.28
C GLY A 202 -4.22 -11.97 5.00
N HIS A 203 -5.10 -11.03 4.65
CA HIS A 203 -4.71 -9.68 4.28
C HIS A 203 -4.08 -8.93 5.46
N GLY A 204 -4.75 -8.91 6.62
CA GLY A 204 -4.23 -8.22 7.82
C GLY A 204 -2.94 -8.84 8.36
N THR A 205 -2.80 -10.17 8.27
CA THR A 205 -1.54 -10.86 8.64
C THR A 205 -0.40 -10.46 7.69
N ALA A 206 -0.65 -10.36 6.39
CA ALA A 206 0.32 -9.92 5.40
C ALA A 206 0.75 -8.46 5.63
N VAL A 207 -0.22 -7.57 5.89
CA VAL A 207 0.01 -6.16 6.27
C VAL A 207 0.85 -6.06 7.55
N ALA A 208 0.49 -6.83 8.59
CA ALA A 208 1.25 -6.88 9.85
C ALA A 208 2.68 -7.40 9.65
N GLY A 209 2.85 -8.37 8.75
CA GLY A 209 4.15 -8.93 8.39
C GLY A 209 5.09 -7.87 7.80
N ILE A 210 4.64 -7.13 6.80
CA ILE A 210 5.42 -6.04 6.18
C ILE A 210 5.78 -4.98 7.23
N LEU A 211 4.81 -4.59 8.03
CA LEU A 211 4.99 -3.54 9.03
C LEU A 211 5.95 -3.99 10.15
N ALA A 212 5.74 -5.18 10.73
CA ALA A 212 6.28 -5.48 12.03
C ALA A 212 6.70 -6.96 12.27
N ALA A 213 6.91 -7.78 11.24
CA ALA A 213 7.47 -9.11 11.46
C ALA A 213 8.79 -9.03 12.25
N GLY A 214 8.93 -9.85 13.29
CA GLY A 214 10.14 -9.91 14.12
C GLY A 214 11.22 -10.85 13.56
N GLY A 215 10.90 -11.65 12.56
CA GLY A 215 11.65 -12.82 12.13
C GLY A 215 11.37 -14.00 13.08
N THR A 216 11.71 -15.19 12.63
CA THR A 216 11.62 -16.42 13.44
C THR A 216 13.02 -16.91 13.84
N ALA A 217 13.08 -17.92 14.69
CA ALA A 217 14.37 -18.53 15.07
C ALA A 217 15.10 -19.13 13.86
N GLU A 218 14.35 -19.63 12.86
CA GLU A 218 14.89 -20.22 11.63
C GLU A 218 15.23 -19.15 10.58
N GLU A 219 14.49 -18.03 10.55
CA GLU A 219 14.64 -16.95 9.58
C GLU A 219 14.70 -15.57 10.29
N PRO A 220 15.73 -15.30 11.10
CA PRO A 220 15.81 -14.08 11.92
C PRO A 220 16.03 -12.80 11.10
N PHE A 221 16.35 -12.93 9.82
CA PHE A 221 16.59 -11.82 8.88
C PHE A 221 15.31 -11.36 8.15
N ARG A 222 14.23 -12.16 8.17
CA ARG A 222 12.94 -11.80 7.55
C ARG A 222 12.12 -10.91 8.48
N LYS A 223 12.54 -9.66 8.60
CA LYS A 223 11.93 -8.67 9.47
C LYS A 223 11.09 -7.68 8.68
N GLY A 224 10.01 -7.22 9.28
CA GLY A 224 9.26 -6.07 8.82
C GLY A 224 10.01 -4.76 9.09
N VAL A 225 9.37 -3.64 8.74
CA VAL A 225 9.97 -2.30 8.85
C VAL A 225 10.26 -1.92 10.30
N ALA A 226 9.32 -2.18 11.22
CA ALA A 226 9.38 -1.81 12.64
C ALA A 226 9.20 -3.05 13.54
N PRO A 227 10.19 -3.96 13.57
CA PRO A 227 10.06 -5.31 14.12
C PRO A 227 9.90 -5.38 15.65
N GLU A 228 10.07 -4.28 16.38
CA GLU A 228 9.90 -4.24 17.85
C GLU A 228 8.76 -3.31 18.30
N SER A 229 7.91 -2.84 17.37
CA SER A 229 6.70 -2.08 17.74
C SER A 229 5.71 -2.95 18.49
N SER A 230 4.96 -2.34 19.42
CA SER A 230 3.75 -2.91 20.00
C SER A 230 2.62 -2.87 18.99
N LEU A 231 1.81 -3.93 18.92
CA LEU A 231 0.73 -4.07 17.94
C LEU A 231 -0.63 -3.94 18.60
N LEU A 232 -1.54 -3.21 17.97
CA LEU A 232 -2.95 -3.17 18.32
C LEU A 232 -3.75 -3.60 17.10
N ILE A 233 -4.54 -4.64 17.24
CA ILE A 233 -5.27 -5.21 16.10
C ILE A 233 -6.76 -4.90 16.24
N VAL A 234 -7.33 -4.32 15.19
CA VAL A 234 -8.78 -4.16 15.07
C VAL A 234 -9.22 -4.93 13.83
N LYS A 235 -9.86 -6.06 14.05
CA LYS A 235 -10.52 -6.77 12.97
C LYS A 235 -11.82 -6.05 12.64
N LEU A 236 -11.82 -5.41 11.50
CA LEU A 236 -12.99 -4.76 10.94
C LEU A 236 -14.00 -5.81 10.48
N GLY A 237 -15.27 -5.54 10.65
CA GLY A 237 -16.32 -6.41 10.16
C GLY A 237 -17.63 -6.24 10.91
N THR A 238 -18.62 -6.92 10.40
CA THR A 238 -19.96 -7.02 11.01
C THR A 238 -20.31 -8.48 11.17
N GLN A 239 -21.26 -8.79 12.03
CA GLN A 239 -21.82 -10.12 12.20
C GLN A 239 -22.64 -10.63 10.98
N ARG A 240 -22.72 -9.82 9.91
CA ARG A 240 -23.43 -10.20 8.68
C ARG A 240 -22.52 -11.02 7.79
N GLU A 241 -23.01 -12.15 7.33
CA GLU A 241 -22.29 -12.97 6.34
C GLU A 241 -22.01 -12.16 5.07
N ASN A 242 -20.78 -12.29 4.56
CA ASN A 242 -20.30 -11.64 3.32
C ASN A 242 -20.37 -10.10 3.28
N ALA A 243 -20.37 -9.42 4.44
CA ALA A 243 -20.36 -7.96 4.48
C ALA A 243 -18.94 -7.41 4.52
N PHE A 244 -18.66 -6.45 3.63
CA PHE A 244 -17.44 -5.64 3.70
C PHE A 244 -17.48 -4.72 4.94
N PRO A 245 -16.32 -4.33 5.50
CA PRO A 245 -16.23 -3.30 6.53
C PRO A 245 -16.89 -2.00 6.08
N ARG A 246 -17.55 -1.32 7.01
CA ARG A 246 -18.22 -0.05 6.75
C ARG A 246 -17.45 1.11 7.39
N THR A 247 -17.78 2.31 7.04
CA THR A 247 -17.21 3.54 7.62
C THR A 247 -17.36 3.59 9.14
N THR A 248 -18.47 3.07 9.67
CA THR A 248 -18.74 3.02 11.12
C THR A 248 -17.77 2.13 11.88
N GLU A 249 -17.39 0.98 11.33
CA GLU A 249 -16.41 0.08 11.93
C GLU A 249 -15.03 0.73 11.97
N ILE A 250 -14.62 1.44 10.91
CA ILE A 250 -13.36 2.18 10.84
C ILE A 250 -13.34 3.30 11.89
N MET A 251 -14.41 4.11 11.98
CA MET A 251 -14.48 5.20 12.96
C MET A 251 -14.40 4.70 14.41
N ARG A 252 -15.07 3.58 14.72
CA ARG A 252 -14.96 2.92 16.03
C ARG A 252 -13.54 2.41 16.27
N GLY A 253 -12.92 1.75 15.27
CA GLY A 253 -11.57 1.22 15.37
C GLY A 253 -10.52 2.30 15.62
N VAL A 254 -10.61 3.43 14.92
CA VAL A 254 -9.73 4.60 15.14
C VAL A 254 -9.93 5.18 16.54
N THR A 255 -11.19 5.32 16.99
CA THR A 255 -11.49 5.81 18.34
C THR A 255 -10.92 4.87 19.41
N TYR A 256 -11.04 3.56 19.21
CA TYR A 256 -10.46 2.57 20.10
C TYR A 256 -8.94 2.66 20.15
N ALA A 257 -8.28 2.76 19.00
CA ALA A 257 -6.82 2.87 18.91
C ALA A 257 -6.31 4.11 19.65
N LEU A 258 -6.96 5.26 19.49
CA LEU A 258 -6.62 6.49 20.22
C LEU A 258 -6.78 6.33 21.76
N ARG A 259 -7.81 5.63 22.22
CA ARG A 259 -8.01 5.35 23.64
C ARG A 259 -6.93 4.43 24.20
N LYS A 260 -6.60 3.34 23.48
CA LYS A 260 -5.54 2.39 23.87
C LYS A 260 -4.16 3.05 23.89
N ALA A 261 -3.82 3.85 22.90
CA ALA A 261 -2.57 4.60 22.87
C ALA A 261 -2.43 5.54 24.08
N ARG A 262 -3.53 6.19 24.47
CA ARG A 262 -3.56 7.04 25.66
C ARG A 262 -3.42 6.22 26.95
N GLU A 263 -4.09 5.08 27.05
CA GLU A 263 -4.00 4.15 28.18
C GLU A 263 -2.56 3.66 28.36
N LEU A 264 -1.92 3.22 27.26
CA LEU A 264 -0.55 2.73 27.24
C LEU A 264 0.51 3.84 27.27
N GLN A 265 0.10 5.11 27.13
CA GLN A 265 0.98 6.29 27.04
C GLN A 265 2.01 6.22 25.89
N MET A 266 1.67 5.54 24.83
CA MET A 266 2.52 5.36 23.65
C MET A 266 2.15 6.32 22.51
N PRO A 267 3.10 6.78 21.68
CA PRO A 267 2.79 7.37 20.39
C PRO A 267 2.15 6.32 19.49
N LEU A 268 1.26 6.75 18.59
CA LEU A 268 0.38 5.89 17.80
C LEU A 268 0.56 6.12 16.30
N VAL A 269 0.77 5.02 15.58
CA VAL A 269 0.60 4.97 14.12
C VAL A 269 -0.62 4.11 13.81
N ILE A 270 -1.53 4.60 12.97
CA ILE A 270 -2.70 3.83 12.49
C ILE A 270 -2.48 3.49 11.01
N ASN A 271 -2.54 2.21 10.67
CA ASN A 271 -2.50 1.70 9.31
C ASN A 271 -3.90 1.35 8.83
N LEU A 272 -4.32 1.96 7.71
CA LEU A 272 -5.59 1.71 7.04
C LEU A 272 -5.32 1.26 5.60
N SER A 273 -5.56 -0.02 5.31
CA SER A 273 -5.38 -0.61 4.00
C SER A 273 -6.73 -0.94 3.31
N PHE A 274 -7.75 -0.11 3.56
CA PHE A 274 -9.09 -0.21 2.98
C PHE A 274 -9.52 1.10 2.35
N GLY A 275 -10.36 1.00 1.32
CA GLY A 275 -10.96 2.15 0.68
C GLY A 275 -12.19 1.79 -0.13
N ASN A 276 -12.96 2.80 -0.52
CA ASN A 276 -14.10 2.71 -1.44
C ASN A 276 -14.10 3.90 -2.40
N THR A 277 -15.02 3.87 -3.36
CA THR A 277 -15.14 4.92 -4.40
C THR A 277 -16.35 5.83 -4.18
N TYR A 278 -16.94 5.84 -2.97
CA TYR A 278 -18.11 6.65 -2.66
C TYR A 278 -17.73 8.02 -2.12
N GLY A 279 -18.11 9.07 -2.82
CA GLY A 279 -17.85 10.45 -2.41
C GLY A 279 -17.32 11.32 -3.54
N ASP A 280 -17.00 12.57 -3.21
CA ASP A 280 -16.49 13.57 -4.15
C ASP A 280 -14.97 13.47 -4.38
N HIS A 281 -14.29 12.54 -3.74
CA HIS A 281 -12.83 12.33 -3.77
C HIS A 281 -12.01 13.59 -3.43
N ARG A 282 -12.51 14.45 -2.52
CA ARG A 282 -11.91 15.75 -2.14
C ARG A 282 -11.72 15.93 -0.63
N GLY A 283 -11.87 14.86 0.14
CA GLY A 283 -11.70 14.91 1.60
C GLY A 283 -12.92 15.44 2.35
N ASN A 284 -14.11 15.46 1.73
CA ASN A 284 -15.31 16.09 2.31
C ASN A 284 -16.24 15.12 3.04
N SER A 285 -16.08 13.80 2.92
CA SER A 285 -16.93 12.85 3.64
C SER A 285 -16.75 12.96 5.16
N LEU A 286 -17.76 12.54 5.92
CA LEU A 286 -17.66 12.56 7.38
C LEU A 286 -16.53 11.67 7.92
N LEU A 287 -16.24 10.55 7.24
CA LEU A 287 -15.11 9.69 7.60
C LEU A 287 -13.77 10.43 7.41
N GLU A 288 -13.57 11.09 6.29
CA GLU A 288 -12.33 11.81 6.00
C GLU A 288 -12.10 12.95 6.97
N ARG A 289 -13.13 13.76 7.22
CA ARG A 289 -13.07 14.84 8.22
C ARG A 289 -12.83 14.31 9.65
N PHE A 290 -13.39 13.15 9.98
CA PHE A 290 -13.14 12.48 11.25
C PHE A 290 -11.66 12.05 11.36
N LEU A 291 -11.09 11.48 10.27
CA LEU A 291 -9.68 11.08 10.26
C LEU A 291 -8.74 12.28 10.34
N ASP A 292 -9.08 13.39 9.67
CA ASP A 292 -8.32 14.64 9.77
C ASP A 292 -8.30 15.15 11.23
N ASN A 293 -9.45 15.13 11.91
CA ASN A 293 -9.53 15.49 13.33
C ASN A 293 -8.77 14.48 14.21
N ALA A 294 -8.83 13.19 13.91
CA ALA A 294 -8.10 12.16 14.64
C ALA A 294 -6.59 12.30 14.51
N ALA A 295 -6.10 12.67 13.33
CA ALA A 295 -4.67 12.92 13.07
C ALA A 295 -4.13 14.13 13.86
N GLU A 296 -4.98 15.04 14.32
CA GLU A 296 -4.60 16.17 15.18
C GLU A 296 -4.51 15.81 16.67
N ILE A 297 -5.05 14.65 17.07
CA ILE A 297 -4.97 14.18 18.45
C ILE A 297 -3.54 13.72 18.73
N GLY A 298 -2.87 14.43 19.65
CA GLY A 298 -1.44 14.42 19.87
C GLY A 298 -0.76 13.04 19.86
N ARG A 299 0.44 12.98 19.30
CA ARG A 299 1.32 11.83 19.08
C ARG A 299 0.70 10.75 18.17
N THR A 300 -0.18 11.13 17.25
CA THR A 300 -0.85 10.22 16.32
C THR A 300 -0.48 10.54 14.88
N SER A 301 -0.26 9.53 14.06
CA SER A 301 -0.18 9.63 12.60
C SER A 301 -1.04 8.52 11.98
N ILE A 302 -1.75 8.84 10.91
CA ILE A 302 -2.64 7.91 10.20
C ILE A 302 -2.10 7.73 8.79
N VAL A 303 -1.89 6.48 8.38
CA VAL A 303 -1.35 6.10 7.06
C VAL A 303 -2.41 5.32 6.30
N VAL A 304 -2.71 5.72 5.08
CA VAL A 304 -3.81 5.20 4.26
C VAL A 304 -3.33 4.86 2.85
N GLY A 305 -3.70 3.70 2.33
CA GLY A 305 -3.41 3.32 0.95
C GLY A 305 -4.23 4.13 -0.06
N SER A 306 -3.63 4.51 -1.18
CA SER A 306 -4.27 5.30 -2.23
C SER A 306 -5.41 4.58 -2.95
N GLY A 307 -5.50 3.25 -2.80
CA GLY A 307 -6.45 2.38 -3.52
C GLY A 307 -5.88 1.79 -4.81
N ASN A 308 -6.60 0.82 -5.36
CA ASN A 308 -6.14 0.05 -6.53
C ASN A 308 -7.01 0.33 -7.77
N GLU A 309 -7.54 1.55 -7.89
CA GLU A 309 -8.48 1.93 -8.94
C GLU A 309 -7.83 2.66 -10.13
N GLY A 310 -6.51 2.87 -10.13
CA GLY A 310 -5.79 3.65 -11.15
C GLY A 310 -5.97 3.16 -12.60
N SER A 311 -6.17 1.85 -12.80
CA SER A 311 -6.41 1.24 -14.12
C SER A 311 -7.75 0.49 -14.21
N SER A 312 -8.66 0.73 -13.27
CA SER A 312 -9.92 -0.04 -13.16
C SER A 312 -10.99 0.33 -14.18
N GLY A 313 -10.87 1.49 -14.84
CA GLY A 313 -11.90 2.02 -15.73
C GLY A 313 -13.16 2.53 -15.02
N GLY A 314 -13.09 2.73 -13.71
CA GLY A 314 -14.21 3.14 -12.86
C GLY A 314 -14.44 4.65 -12.78
N HIS A 315 -13.61 5.46 -13.41
CA HIS A 315 -13.72 6.91 -13.36
C HIS A 315 -13.64 7.55 -14.75
N VAL A 316 -14.40 8.60 -14.94
CA VAL A 316 -14.31 9.51 -16.08
C VAL A 316 -14.51 10.95 -15.63
N GLU A 317 -13.77 11.86 -16.23
CA GLU A 317 -13.88 13.30 -16.00
C GLU A 317 -13.90 14.06 -17.33
N GLY A 318 -14.43 15.27 -17.30
CA GLY A 318 -14.44 16.15 -18.45
C GLY A 318 -14.89 17.57 -18.13
N VAL A 319 -14.92 18.39 -19.15
CA VAL A 319 -15.36 19.79 -19.06
C VAL A 319 -16.40 20.05 -20.13
N ILE A 320 -17.63 20.32 -19.72
CA ILE A 320 -18.73 20.69 -20.61
C ILE A 320 -18.53 22.13 -21.07
N GLN A 321 -18.67 22.34 -22.38
CA GLN A 321 -18.65 23.68 -23.00
C GLN A 321 -20.04 24.10 -23.43
N ASN A 322 -20.35 25.42 -23.34
CA ASN A 322 -21.62 25.94 -23.82
C ASN A 322 -21.84 25.58 -25.28
N GLY A 323 -23.03 25.05 -25.58
CA GLY A 323 -23.47 24.70 -26.93
C GLY A 323 -23.04 23.33 -27.44
N GLN A 324 -22.31 22.53 -26.63
CA GLN A 324 -21.91 21.18 -27.00
C GLN A 324 -22.38 20.17 -25.92
N THR A 325 -23.15 19.17 -26.36
CA THR A 325 -23.55 18.05 -25.50
C THR A 325 -22.37 17.06 -25.38
N GLU A 326 -21.98 16.76 -24.14
CA GLU A 326 -21.01 15.71 -23.85
C GLU A 326 -21.71 14.35 -23.72
N ARG A 327 -21.02 13.29 -24.16
CA ARG A 327 -21.50 11.92 -24.07
C ARG A 327 -20.50 11.07 -23.32
N VAL A 328 -20.96 10.48 -22.22
CA VAL A 328 -20.19 9.55 -21.41
C VAL A 328 -20.78 8.16 -21.57
N GLU A 329 -20.01 7.26 -22.17
CA GLU A 329 -20.40 5.89 -22.48
C GLU A 329 -19.89 4.93 -21.40
N LEU A 330 -20.82 4.16 -20.85
CA LEU A 330 -20.60 3.13 -19.83
C LEU A 330 -20.92 1.76 -20.43
N ALA A 331 -19.91 0.91 -20.53
CA ALA A 331 -20.13 -0.50 -20.83
C ALA A 331 -20.62 -1.20 -19.56
N VAL A 332 -21.71 -1.96 -19.65
CA VAL A 332 -22.19 -2.86 -18.61
C VAL A 332 -22.06 -4.29 -19.12
N ALA A 333 -21.30 -5.09 -18.39
CA ALA A 333 -21.04 -6.49 -18.73
C ALA A 333 -22.29 -7.37 -18.57
N GLU A 334 -22.26 -8.54 -19.18
CA GLU A 334 -23.28 -9.57 -18.93
C GLU A 334 -23.20 -10.05 -17.46
N TYR A 335 -24.33 -10.35 -16.89
CA TYR A 335 -24.49 -10.85 -15.52
C TYR A 335 -24.12 -9.84 -14.42
N GLU A 336 -24.08 -8.54 -14.73
CA GLU A 336 -23.95 -7.50 -13.70
C GLU A 336 -25.23 -7.43 -12.85
N SER A 337 -25.12 -7.71 -11.56
CA SER A 337 -26.28 -7.80 -10.66
C SER A 337 -26.55 -6.55 -9.84
N SER A 338 -25.56 -5.67 -9.72
CA SER A 338 -25.63 -4.44 -8.95
C SER A 338 -24.66 -3.41 -9.52
N LEU A 339 -25.13 -2.22 -9.74
CA LEU A 339 -24.31 -1.11 -10.25
C LEU A 339 -24.89 0.21 -9.75
N ASN A 340 -24.03 1.15 -9.44
CA ASN A 340 -24.41 2.54 -9.27
C ASN A 340 -23.44 3.48 -9.98
N VAL A 341 -23.88 4.67 -10.26
CA VAL A 341 -23.06 5.74 -10.86
C VAL A 341 -23.26 7.01 -10.04
N GLN A 342 -22.16 7.61 -9.62
CA GLN A 342 -22.15 8.90 -8.96
C GLN A 342 -21.65 9.95 -9.95
N LEU A 343 -22.52 10.90 -10.34
CA LEU A 343 -22.13 12.07 -11.14
C LEU A 343 -21.95 13.26 -10.20
N TRP A 344 -20.76 13.83 -10.20
CA TRP A 344 -20.39 15.02 -9.44
C TRP A 344 -20.15 16.20 -10.37
N LYS A 345 -20.74 17.35 -10.06
CA LYS A 345 -20.57 18.60 -10.80
C LYS A 345 -20.54 19.81 -9.88
N TYR A 346 -20.02 20.92 -10.37
CA TYR A 346 -20.12 22.18 -9.66
C TYR A 346 -21.58 22.66 -9.61
N TYR A 347 -22.06 23.07 -8.45
CA TYR A 347 -23.48 23.37 -8.24
C TYR A 347 -24.01 24.50 -9.14
N GLN A 348 -23.18 25.52 -9.40
CA GLN A 348 -23.58 26.66 -10.26
C GLN A 348 -23.70 26.30 -11.73
N ASP A 349 -23.13 25.19 -12.18
CA ASP A 349 -23.29 24.72 -13.55
C ASP A 349 -24.69 24.13 -13.73
N VAL A 350 -25.39 24.60 -14.74
CA VAL A 350 -26.71 24.09 -15.11
C VAL A 350 -26.59 23.36 -16.43
N PHE A 351 -26.81 22.05 -16.39
CA PHE A 351 -26.93 21.21 -17.58
C PHE A 351 -27.97 20.11 -17.36
N GLU A 352 -28.59 19.67 -18.43
CA GLU A 352 -29.52 18.55 -18.44
C GLU A 352 -28.72 17.24 -18.48
N VAL A 353 -29.24 16.23 -17.81
CA VAL A 353 -28.70 14.86 -17.84
C VAL A 353 -29.76 13.94 -18.42
N THR A 354 -29.45 13.29 -19.53
CA THR A 354 -30.29 12.25 -20.13
C THR A 354 -29.51 10.93 -20.11
N LEU A 355 -30.10 9.91 -19.52
CA LEU A 355 -29.55 8.55 -19.56
C LEU A 355 -30.20 7.80 -20.74
N VAL A 356 -29.36 7.28 -21.64
CA VAL A 356 -29.80 6.49 -22.79
C VAL A 356 -29.45 5.02 -22.56
N THR A 357 -30.45 4.15 -22.60
CA THR A 357 -30.26 2.69 -22.38
C THR A 357 -29.61 2.02 -23.61
N PRO A 358 -29.09 0.82 -23.51
CA PRO A 358 -28.62 0.05 -24.67
C PRO A 358 -29.68 -0.19 -25.74
N GLY A 359 -30.96 -0.19 -25.35
CA GLY A 359 -32.11 -0.27 -26.27
C GLY A 359 -32.51 1.04 -26.92
N GLY A 360 -31.86 2.16 -26.59
CA GLY A 360 -32.12 3.49 -27.12
C GLY A 360 -33.27 4.26 -26.43
N GLU A 361 -33.80 3.74 -25.32
CA GLU A 361 -34.75 4.50 -24.48
C GLU A 361 -34.04 5.67 -23.81
N ARG A 362 -34.69 6.83 -23.78
CA ARG A 362 -34.14 8.08 -23.23
C ARG A 362 -34.86 8.43 -21.92
N ILE A 363 -34.11 8.59 -20.85
CA ILE A 363 -34.62 8.93 -19.53
C ILE A 363 -34.02 10.29 -19.15
N GLU A 364 -34.87 11.31 -19.12
CA GLU A 364 -34.48 12.66 -18.70
C GLU A 364 -34.52 12.75 -17.17
N ILE A 365 -33.39 13.17 -16.58
CA ILE A 365 -33.24 13.35 -15.13
C ILE A 365 -33.65 14.78 -14.78
N PRO A 366 -34.61 14.99 -13.85
CA PRO A 366 -35.13 16.33 -13.51
C PRO A 366 -34.14 17.11 -12.65
N MET A 367 -33.15 17.74 -13.27
CA MET A 367 -32.05 18.44 -12.61
C MET A 367 -32.46 19.68 -11.81
N ASP A 368 -33.64 20.28 -12.12
CA ASP A 368 -34.12 21.49 -11.46
C ASP A 368 -34.83 21.23 -10.13
N ASP A 369 -35.15 19.98 -9.84
CA ASP A 369 -35.89 19.58 -8.64
C ASP A 369 -35.12 18.50 -7.87
N ALA A 370 -34.61 18.87 -6.70
CA ALA A 370 -33.87 17.95 -5.87
C ALA A 370 -34.79 16.90 -5.23
N GLY A 371 -34.40 15.63 -5.29
CA GLY A 371 -35.20 14.57 -4.72
C GLY A 371 -34.94 13.20 -5.33
N ALA A 372 -35.78 12.23 -4.99
CA ALA A 372 -35.69 10.85 -5.44
C ALA A 372 -36.68 10.60 -6.59
N TYR A 373 -36.17 9.97 -7.64
CA TYR A 373 -36.94 9.63 -8.85
C TYR A 373 -36.77 8.16 -9.17
N ARG A 374 -37.79 7.58 -9.79
CA ARG A 374 -37.85 6.18 -10.15
C ARG A 374 -38.28 5.98 -11.58
N TYR A 375 -37.52 5.25 -12.36
CA TYR A 375 -37.79 4.91 -13.75
C TYR A 375 -37.70 3.39 -13.93
N ARG A 376 -38.51 2.84 -14.80
CA ARG A 376 -38.46 1.44 -15.22
C ARG A 376 -38.03 1.36 -16.67
N THR A 377 -37.06 0.52 -16.93
CA THR A 377 -36.56 0.26 -18.28
C THR A 377 -36.27 -1.24 -18.42
N GLY A 378 -37.02 -1.94 -19.30
CA GLY A 378 -36.91 -3.37 -19.43
C GLY A 378 -37.17 -4.11 -18.11
N GLU A 379 -36.21 -4.94 -17.68
CA GLU A 379 -36.26 -5.67 -16.40
C GLU A 379 -35.56 -4.93 -15.25
N SER A 380 -34.95 -3.79 -15.54
CA SER A 380 -34.23 -2.97 -14.56
C SER A 380 -35.06 -1.80 -14.08
N GLU A 381 -34.84 -1.38 -12.86
CA GLU A 381 -35.38 -0.16 -12.28
C GLU A 381 -34.21 0.77 -11.93
N LEU A 382 -34.34 2.05 -12.24
CA LEU A 382 -33.37 3.07 -11.88
C LEU A 382 -33.91 3.88 -10.71
N LEU A 383 -33.17 3.94 -9.62
CA LEU A 383 -33.40 4.90 -8.56
C LEU A 383 -32.40 6.03 -8.71
N ILE A 384 -32.90 7.24 -8.91
CA ILE A 384 -32.05 8.42 -9.13
C ILE A 384 -32.30 9.40 -8.00
N TYR A 385 -31.22 9.87 -7.40
CA TYR A 385 -31.28 10.96 -6.42
C TYR A 385 -30.53 12.17 -6.96
N VAL A 386 -31.25 13.28 -7.12
CA VAL A 386 -30.68 14.59 -7.45
C VAL A 386 -30.45 15.32 -6.13
N GLY A 387 -29.19 15.40 -5.70
CA GLY A 387 -28.81 16.02 -4.44
C GLY A 387 -28.74 17.55 -4.51
N GLN A 388 -28.58 18.15 -3.34
CA GLN A 388 -28.15 19.54 -3.18
C GLN A 388 -26.73 19.56 -2.60
N PRO A 389 -26.01 20.69 -2.69
CA PRO A 389 -24.70 20.80 -2.04
C PRO A 389 -24.81 20.49 -0.54
N LEU A 390 -23.87 19.72 -0.04
CA LEU A 390 -23.76 19.46 1.40
C LEU A 390 -23.14 20.68 2.11
N PRO A 391 -23.29 20.80 3.45
CA PRO A 391 -22.76 21.95 4.21
C PRO A 391 -21.26 22.20 4.04
N TYR A 392 -20.53 21.23 3.52
CA TYR A 392 -19.06 21.24 3.47
C TYR A 392 -18.50 21.29 2.06
N MET A 393 -19.35 21.36 1.01
CA MET A 393 -18.90 21.32 -0.38
C MET A 393 -19.76 22.18 -1.31
N VAL A 394 -19.18 22.59 -2.43
CA VAL A 394 -19.83 23.38 -3.48
C VAL A 394 -20.26 22.53 -4.67
N PHE A 395 -20.10 21.21 -4.55
CA PHE A 395 -20.46 20.25 -5.59
C PHE A 395 -21.83 19.64 -5.32
N GLN A 396 -22.48 19.24 -6.41
CA GLN A 396 -23.75 18.54 -6.42
C GLN A 396 -23.54 17.10 -6.87
N GLU A 397 -24.13 16.17 -6.15
CA GLU A 397 -24.19 14.76 -6.53
C GLU A 397 -25.49 14.44 -7.23
N ILE A 398 -25.40 13.68 -8.32
CA ILE A 398 -26.51 12.94 -8.91
C ILE A 398 -26.13 11.46 -8.80
N TYR A 399 -26.89 10.73 -7.99
CA TYR A 399 -26.67 9.32 -7.74
C TYR A 399 -27.67 8.50 -8.54
N VAL A 400 -27.20 7.52 -9.32
CA VAL A 400 -28.02 6.61 -10.13
C VAL A 400 -27.76 5.18 -9.67
N ASP A 401 -28.77 4.52 -9.15
CA ASP A 401 -28.71 3.13 -8.72
C ASP A 401 -29.52 2.24 -9.68
N PHE A 402 -28.89 1.15 -10.12
CA PHE A 402 -29.50 0.16 -11.02
C PHE A 402 -30.00 -1.01 -10.19
N ILE A 403 -31.32 -1.13 -10.06
CA ILE A 403 -31.95 -2.20 -9.31
C ILE A 403 -32.55 -3.23 -10.27
N THR A 404 -32.30 -4.49 -10.01
CA THR A 404 -32.83 -5.61 -10.78
C THR A 404 -33.01 -6.85 -9.89
N ASN A 405 -33.96 -7.70 -10.22
CA ASN A 405 -34.10 -9.01 -9.59
C ASN A 405 -33.29 -10.11 -10.32
N THR A 406 -32.69 -9.78 -11.46
CA THR A 406 -31.89 -10.68 -12.28
C THR A 406 -30.54 -10.04 -12.56
N TYR A 407 -30.38 -9.45 -13.74
CA TYR A 407 -29.16 -8.76 -14.17
C TYR A 407 -29.52 -7.45 -14.86
N ILE A 408 -28.64 -6.47 -14.73
CA ILE A 408 -28.75 -5.19 -15.41
C ILE A 408 -28.61 -5.43 -16.92
N GLN A 409 -29.35 -4.68 -17.72
CA GLN A 409 -29.26 -4.78 -19.17
C GLN A 409 -27.84 -4.53 -19.65
N ALA A 410 -27.19 -5.57 -20.18
CA ALA A 410 -25.84 -5.48 -20.71
C ALA A 410 -25.79 -4.63 -21.98
N GLY A 411 -24.66 -3.99 -22.22
CA GLY A 411 -24.42 -3.14 -23.38
C GLY A 411 -23.98 -1.74 -22.99
N VAL A 412 -24.12 -0.79 -23.91
CA VAL A 412 -23.66 0.58 -23.72
C VAL A 412 -24.79 1.47 -23.21
N TRP A 413 -24.60 1.96 -21.99
CA TRP A 413 -25.40 3.03 -21.40
C TRP A 413 -24.71 4.35 -21.67
N THR A 414 -25.44 5.40 -21.99
CA THR A 414 -24.87 6.73 -22.32
C THR A 414 -25.47 7.81 -21.43
N PHE A 415 -24.63 8.54 -20.73
CA PHE A 415 -25.01 9.81 -20.08
C PHE A 415 -24.78 10.95 -21.07
N GLU A 416 -25.85 11.62 -21.49
CA GLU A 416 -25.79 12.83 -22.30
C GLU A 416 -25.92 14.04 -21.38
N LEU A 417 -24.88 14.88 -21.35
CA LEU A 417 -24.80 16.08 -20.52
C LEU A 417 -24.95 17.31 -21.45
N THR A 418 -26.12 17.92 -21.41
CA THR A 418 -26.47 19.04 -22.32
C THR A 418 -26.41 20.37 -21.57
N PRO A 419 -25.48 21.29 -21.92
CA PRO A 419 -25.29 22.54 -21.21
C PRO A 419 -26.46 23.49 -21.36
N ARG A 420 -26.83 24.18 -20.26
CA ARG A 420 -27.79 25.28 -20.21
C ARG A 420 -27.12 26.59 -19.80
N ASN A 421 -26.39 26.56 -18.70
CA ASN A 421 -25.60 27.70 -18.22
C ASN A 421 -24.34 27.14 -17.50
N ILE A 422 -23.22 27.27 -18.14
CA ILE A 422 -21.95 26.72 -17.63
C ILE A 422 -21.06 27.84 -17.12
N VAL A 423 -20.64 27.71 -15.89
CA VAL A 423 -19.70 28.61 -15.19
C VAL A 423 -18.31 27.99 -15.16
N TYR A 424 -18.21 26.72 -14.71
CA TYR A 424 -16.96 25.96 -14.59
C TYR A 424 -16.93 24.81 -15.61
N GLY A 425 -17.98 24.01 -15.66
CA GLY A 425 -18.20 22.93 -16.61
C GLY A 425 -17.60 21.58 -16.22
N GLY A 426 -16.78 21.53 -15.17
CA GLY A 426 -16.15 20.28 -14.74
C GLY A 426 -17.16 19.27 -14.22
N TYR A 427 -17.03 18.02 -14.67
CA TYR A 427 -17.83 16.90 -14.18
C TYR A 427 -16.95 15.65 -13.96
N GLN A 428 -17.41 14.78 -13.08
CA GLN A 428 -16.78 13.48 -12.78
C GLN A 428 -17.87 12.43 -12.59
N LEU A 429 -17.66 11.23 -13.13
CA LEU A 429 -18.52 10.07 -12.87
C LEU A 429 -17.66 8.95 -12.27
N PHE A 430 -18.18 8.32 -11.21
CA PHE A 430 -17.53 7.20 -10.52
C PHE A 430 -18.44 5.98 -10.51
N LEU A 431 -17.84 4.81 -10.71
CA LEU A 431 -18.43 3.49 -10.49
C LEU A 431 -18.03 2.94 -9.11
N PRO A 432 -18.72 1.91 -8.62
CA PRO A 432 -18.26 1.13 -7.47
C PRO A 432 -16.84 0.59 -7.68
N SER A 433 -16.16 0.26 -6.57
CA SER A 433 -14.84 -0.35 -6.63
C SER A 433 -14.80 -1.56 -7.58
N SER A 434 -13.69 -1.71 -8.28
CA SER A 434 -13.43 -2.84 -9.18
C SER A 434 -13.60 -4.21 -8.50
N ALA A 435 -13.42 -4.26 -7.18
CA ALA A 435 -13.65 -5.48 -6.39
C ALA A 435 -15.14 -5.91 -6.30
N THR A 436 -16.08 -5.04 -6.65
CA THR A 436 -17.53 -5.28 -6.50
C THR A 436 -18.32 -5.27 -7.80
N ARG A 437 -17.66 -5.09 -8.94
CA ARG A 437 -18.26 -5.08 -10.27
C ARG A 437 -17.54 -6.02 -11.22
N SER A 438 -18.18 -6.38 -12.30
CA SER A 438 -17.58 -7.19 -13.35
C SER A 438 -16.47 -6.42 -14.07
N GLU A 439 -15.39 -7.09 -14.47
CA GLU A 439 -14.23 -6.48 -15.15
C GLU A 439 -14.61 -5.75 -16.44
N GLY A 440 -15.61 -6.24 -17.17
CA GLY A 440 -16.13 -5.62 -18.39
C GLY A 440 -17.02 -4.39 -18.16
N THR A 441 -17.42 -4.10 -16.90
CA THR A 441 -18.23 -2.94 -16.55
C THR A 441 -17.32 -1.75 -16.29
N ARG A 442 -17.22 -0.83 -17.26
CA ARG A 442 -16.27 0.29 -17.23
C ARG A 442 -16.68 1.44 -18.16
N PHE A 443 -16.13 2.62 -17.95
CA PHE A 443 -16.25 3.71 -18.91
C PHE A 443 -15.36 3.49 -20.13
N PHE A 444 -15.84 3.88 -21.33
CA PHE A 444 -15.04 3.75 -22.56
C PHE A 444 -13.90 4.78 -22.65
N ARG A 445 -14.10 5.96 -22.09
CA ARG A 445 -13.09 7.04 -22.03
C ARG A 445 -12.70 7.28 -20.59
N GLU A 446 -12.21 6.23 -19.95
CA GLU A 446 -11.79 6.31 -18.56
C GLU A 446 -10.65 7.30 -18.34
N SER A 447 -10.66 7.93 -17.18
CA SER A 447 -9.55 8.73 -16.67
C SER A 447 -8.84 7.97 -15.54
N PRO A 448 -7.52 7.81 -15.59
CA PRO A 448 -6.77 7.26 -14.48
C PRO A 448 -6.59 8.25 -13.33
N HIS A 449 -6.83 9.55 -13.55
CA HIS A 449 -6.73 10.60 -12.53
C HIS A 449 -7.93 10.56 -11.59
N VAL A 450 -7.79 11.11 -10.40
CA VAL A 450 -8.85 11.16 -9.36
C VAL A 450 -9.40 9.78 -8.99
N THR A 451 -8.52 8.78 -8.99
CA THR A 451 -8.84 7.38 -8.64
C THR A 451 -8.39 7.00 -7.23
N LEU A 452 -7.98 7.99 -6.42
CA LEU A 452 -7.77 7.79 -4.98
C LEU A 452 -9.07 7.32 -4.33
N THR A 453 -9.00 6.28 -3.53
CA THR A 453 -10.17 5.80 -2.79
C THR A 453 -10.41 6.59 -1.51
N VAL A 454 -11.66 6.73 -1.08
CA VAL A 454 -12.00 7.25 0.25
C VAL A 454 -11.64 6.19 1.29
N PRO A 455 -10.84 6.50 2.36
CA PRO A 455 -10.53 7.83 2.85
C PRO A 455 -9.13 8.36 2.51
N SER A 456 -8.45 7.89 1.49
CA SER A 456 -7.10 8.36 1.17
C SER A 456 -7.06 9.83 0.71
N THR A 457 -8.19 10.38 0.34
CA THR A 457 -8.36 11.79 0.00
C THR A 457 -8.51 12.72 1.21
N ALA A 458 -8.54 12.20 2.44
CA ALA A 458 -8.44 13.02 3.65
C ALA A 458 -7.12 13.81 3.68
N LEU A 459 -7.14 15.05 4.18
CA LEU A 459 -6.03 16.01 3.99
C LEU A 459 -4.84 15.73 4.91
N LYS A 460 -5.10 15.34 6.18
CA LYS A 460 -4.06 15.20 7.21
C LYS A 460 -3.50 13.80 7.36
N VAL A 461 -4.11 12.81 6.73
CA VAL A 461 -3.55 11.47 6.66
C VAL A 461 -2.36 11.42 5.69
N ILE A 462 -1.50 10.44 5.87
CA ILE A 462 -0.40 10.14 4.95
C ILE A 462 -0.92 9.14 3.92
N THR A 463 -1.10 9.60 2.68
CA THR A 463 -1.62 8.77 1.58
C THR A 463 -0.48 8.14 0.80
N VAL A 464 -0.53 6.82 0.64
CA VAL A 464 0.55 6.02 0.08
C VAL A 464 0.12 5.35 -1.21
N GLY A 465 0.80 5.68 -2.31
CA GLY A 465 0.71 4.93 -3.57
C GLY A 465 1.73 3.79 -3.61
N ALA A 466 1.60 2.96 -4.64
CA ALA A 466 2.47 1.82 -4.86
C ALA A 466 3.38 2.01 -6.07
N TYR A 467 4.65 1.60 -5.96
CA TYR A 467 5.55 1.48 -7.09
C TYR A 467 6.20 0.10 -7.15
N ASP A 468 6.66 -0.28 -8.33
CA ASP A 468 7.37 -1.53 -8.57
C ASP A 468 8.89 -1.28 -8.52
N ILE A 469 9.58 -1.93 -7.59
CA ILE A 469 11.01 -1.79 -7.40
C ILE A 469 11.86 -2.34 -8.56
N TYR A 470 11.31 -3.26 -9.35
CA TYR A 470 12.02 -3.90 -10.47
C TYR A 470 11.96 -3.06 -11.74
N THR A 471 10.81 -2.45 -12.01
CA THR A 471 10.63 -1.56 -13.17
C THR A 471 10.98 -0.11 -12.84
N GLY A 472 10.93 0.26 -11.56
CA GLY A 472 11.12 1.62 -11.06
C GLY A 472 9.92 2.53 -11.31
N GLY A 473 8.80 2.03 -11.86
CA GLY A 473 7.62 2.82 -12.19
C GLY A 473 6.52 2.73 -11.13
N VAL A 474 5.67 3.76 -11.07
CA VAL A 474 4.42 3.71 -10.28
C VAL A 474 3.52 2.61 -10.85
N ALA A 475 2.96 1.78 -9.97
CA ALA A 475 2.10 0.67 -10.38
C ALA A 475 0.82 1.19 -11.06
N ASP A 476 0.39 0.56 -12.15
CA ASP A 476 -0.76 1.01 -12.93
C ASP A 476 -2.06 1.03 -12.14
N PHE A 477 -2.21 0.09 -11.19
CA PHE A 477 -3.37 0.04 -10.30
C PHE A 477 -3.37 1.14 -9.23
N SER A 478 -2.20 1.73 -8.90
CA SER A 478 -2.10 2.72 -7.82
C SER A 478 -3.05 3.90 -8.06
N GLY A 479 -3.87 4.21 -7.07
CA GLY A 479 -4.78 5.35 -7.11
C GLY A 479 -4.04 6.66 -7.32
N ARG A 480 -4.59 7.52 -8.18
CA ARG A 480 -3.99 8.81 -8.59
C ARG A 480 -4.85 9.97 -8.14
N GLY A 481 -4.19 11.06 -7.82
CA GLY A 481 -4.84 12.30 -7.40
C GLY A 481 -5.26 13.19 -8.55
N TYR A 482 -5.35 14.50 -8.28
CA TYR A 482 -5.65 15.52 -9.27
C TYR A 482 -4.41 15.95 -10.04
N VAL A 483 -4.57 16.24 -11.33
CA VAL A 483 -3.52 16.87 -12.15
C VAL A 483 -3.48 18.37 -11.85
N PHE A 484 -2.69 18.78 -10.88
CA PHE A 484 -2.59 20.19 -10.45
C PHE A 484 -2.18 21.15 -11.57
N ARG A 485 -1.35 20.70 -12.52
CA ARG A 485 -0.88 21.53 -13.64
C ARG A 485 -1.98 22.04 -14.55
N GLN A 486 -3.06 21.29 -14.72
CA GLN A 486 -4.22 21.74 -15.52
C GLN A 486 -5.01 22.84 -14.82
N LEU A 487 -4.99 22.89 -13.47
CA LEU A 487 -5.67 23.91 -12.67
C LEU A 487 -4.86 25.20 -12.54
N LEU A 488 -3.53 25.11 -12.54
CA LEU A 488 -2.64 26.26 -12.35
C LEU A 488 -2.14 26.91 -13.66
N GLY A 489 -2.47 26.35 -14.83
CA GLY A 489 -1.89 26.81 -16.09
C GLY A 489 -0.38 26.53 -16.12
N ASN A 490 0.36 27.12 -17.05
CA ASN A 490 1.78 26.89 -17.29
C ASN A 490 2.72 27.45 -16.19
N PHE A 491 2.42 27.27 -14.91
CA PHE A 491 3.33 27.59 -13.82
C PHE A 491 4.29 26.43 -13.56
N SER A 492 5.59 26.68 -13.57
CA SER A 492 6.55 25.70 -13.11
C SER A 492 6.50 25.59 -11.57
N GLY A 493 6.80 24.40 -11.01
CA GLY A 493 6.85 24.22 -9.57
C GLY A 493 7.80 25.20 -8.86
N GLU A 494 8.87 25.65 -9.56
CA GLU A 494 9.79 26.67 -9.07
C GLU A 494 9.15 28.07 -8.97
N ASP A 495 8.24 28.42 -9.88
CA ASP A 495 7.54 29.71 -9.85
C ASP A 495 6.54 29.79 -8.69
N VAL A 496 5.92 28.68 -8.34
CA VAL A 496 5.00 28.55 -7.19
C VAL A 496 5.77 28.66 -5.88
N LEU A 497 6.87 27.92 -5.73
CA LEU A 497 7.73 27.94 -4.54
C LEU A 497 8.48 29.28 -4.35
N ALA A 498 8.81 29.97 -5.45
CA ALA A 498 9.51 31.26 -5.40
C ALA A 498 8.59 32.46 -5.17
N GLY A 499 7.27 32.28 -5.11
CA GLY A 499 6.30 33.37 -4.93
C GLY A 499 6.33 34.41 -6.06
N ARG A 500 6.84 34.06 -7.24
CA ARG A 500 6.93 34.97 -8.38
C ARG A 500 5.59 35.08 -9.08
N ARG A 501 4.87 36.15 -8.76
CA ARG A 501 3.70 36.60 -9.52
C ARG A 501 4.19 37.15 -10.88
N GLN A 502 4.04 36.38 -11.95
CA GLN A 502 3.97 37.01 -13.25
C GLN A 502 2.50 37.36 -13.54
N SER A 503 2.35 38.63 -13.82
CA SER A 503 1.09 39.32 -14.03
C SER A 503 0.31 38.75 -15.17
N SER A 504 -0.97 38.74 -14.98
CA SER A 504 -2.05 39.10 -15.87
C SER A 504 -2.85 38.00 -16.53
N ASP A 505 -4.10 38.25 -16.58
CA ASP A 505 -5.19 37.74 -17.43
C ASP A 505 -5.67 36.29 -17.29
N ALA A 506 -4.88 35.32 -16.84
CA ALA A 506 -5.36 33.97 -16.57
C ALA A 506 -5.94 33.78 -15.15
N LEU A 507 -5.62 34.67 -14.21
CA LEU A 507 -6.18 34.68 -12.84
C LEU A 507 -7.35 35.67 -12.69
N ARG A 508 -8.10 35.95 -13.73
CA ARG A 508 -9.42 36.59 -13.63
C ARG A 508 -10.53 35.67 -13.14
N THR A 509 -10.24 34.45 -12.75
CA THR A 509 -11.07 33.67 -11.82
C THR A 509 -10.85 34.17 -10.38
N SER A 510 -10.86 35.49 -10.22
CA SER A 510 -10.62 36.19 -8.95
C SER A 510 -11.75 36.05 -7.93
N GLU A 511 -12.69 35.14 -8.15
CA GLU A 511 -13.74 34.84 -7.17
C GLU A 511 -13.57 33.47 -6.48
N MET A 512 -12.68 32.62 -6.94
CA MET A 512 -12.18 31.50 -6.16
C MET A 512 -10.90 31.94 -5.46
N ASN A 513 -11.01 32.47 -4.24
CA ASN A 513 -9.90 32.59 -3.28
C ASN A 513 -9.39 31.19 -2.88
N LEU A 514 -9.02 30.34 -3.86
CA LEU A 514 -8.21 29.17 -3.59
C LEU A 514 -6.79 29.70 -3.25
N ASP A 515 -6.47 29.69 -1.97
CA ASP A 515 -5.11 29.98 -1.54
C ASP A 515 -4.20 28.96 -2.22
N VAL A 516 -3.24 29.44 -3.02
CA VAL A 516 -2.23 28.59 -3.70
C VAL A 516 -1.52 27.69 -2.70
N ARG A 517 -1.42 28.10 -1.43
CA ARG A 517 -0.89 27.28 -0.34
C ARG A 517 -1.77 26.06 -0.08
N THR A 518 -3.08 26.22 -0.07
CA THR A 518 -4.03 25.11 0.09
C THR A 518 -3.93 24.10 -1.07
N LEU A 519 -3.59 24.55 -2.28
CA LEU A 519 -3.38 23.68 -3.43
C LEU A 519 -2.07 22.88 -3.33
N ILE A 520 -1.00 23.47 -2.81
CA ILE A 520 0.30 22.79 -2.61
C ILE A 520 0.17 21.75 -1.50
N ASP A 521 -0.60 22.05 -0.46
CA ASP A 521 -0.82 21.15 0.69
C ASP A 521 -1.73 19.94 0.33
N THR A 522 -2.31 19.90 -0.86
CA THR A 522 -3.26 18.85 -1.27
C THR A 522 -2.74 17.88 -2.35
N VAL A 523 -1.43 17.87 -2.64
CA VAL A 523 -0.85 16.84 -3.51
C VAL A 523 -1.08 15.46 -2.91
N LYS A 524 -1.76 14.58 -3.65
CA LYS A 524 -2.02 13.20 -3.28
C LYS A 524 -1.78 12.26 -4.49
N PRO A 525 -1.25 11.05 -4.24
CA PRO A 525 -0.77 10.54 -2.94
C PRO A 525 0.33 11.44 -2.37
N ASP A 526 0.62 11.35 -1.06
CA ASP A 526 1.73 12.13 -0.48
C ASP A 526 3.09 11.58 -0.95
N LEU A 527 3.20 10.26 -1.03
CA LEU A 527 4.40 9.56 -1.49
C LEU A 527 4.02 8.15 -1.94
N VAL A 528 4.98 7.45 -2.54
CA VAL A 528 4.84 6.04 -2.89
C VAL A 528 5.87 5.17 -2.16
N ALA A 529 5.51 3.90 -1.96
CA ALA A 529 6.40 2.89 -1.39
C ALA A 529 6.32 1.59 -2.22
N PRO A 530 7.27 0.66 -2.06
CA PRO A 530 7.20 -0.64 -2.71
C PRO A 530 5.87 -1.33 -2.44
N GLY A 531 5.15 -1.74 -3.49
CA GLY A 531 3.83 -2.36 -3.37
C GLY A 531 3.53 -3.41 -4.42
N VAL A 532 4.55 -3.88 -5.16
CA VAL A 532 4.42 -4.90 -6.20
C VAL A 532 5.33 -6.08 -5.87
N ASP A 533 4.77 -7.28 -5.84
CA ASP A 533 5.48 -8.54 -5.60
C ASP A 533 6.25 -8.54 -4.26
N ILE A 534 5.65 -8.01 -3.21
CA ILE A 534 6.23 -7.91 -1.87
C ILE A 534 6.02 -9.23 -1.12
N GLU A 535 7.12 -9.82 -0.62
CA GLU A 535 7.05 -11.01 0.22
C GLU A 535 6.70 -10.62 1.66
N THR A 536 5.82 -11.37 2.28
CA THR A 536 5.36 -11.12 3.63
C THR A 536 4.88 -12.39 4.31
N VAL A 537 4.61 -12.27 5.60
CA VAL A 537 4.10 -13.37 6.44
C VAL A 537 2.73 -13.85 5.93
N SER A 538 2.58 -15.17 5.81
CA SER A 538 1.30 -15.81 5.46
C SER A 538 0.58 -16.32 6.71
N VAL A 539 -0.75 -16.34 6.67
CA VAL A 539 -1.55 -17.09 7.65
C VAL A 539 -1.16 -18.56 7.63
N ARG A 540 -1.14 -19.22 8.77
CA ARG A 540 -0.72 -20.62 8.97
C ARG A 540 0.77 -20.87 8.79
N GLY A 541 1.57 -19.81 8.83
CA GLY A 541 3.03 -19.90 8.74
C GLY A 541 3.57 -19.80 7.30
N GLY A 542 4.88 -19.60 7.19
CA GLY A 542 5.58 -19.36 5.94
C GLY A 542 5.34 -17.95 5.40
N TYR A 543 5.66 -17.76 4.12
CA TYR A 543 5.64 -16.47 3.44
C TYR A 543 4.84 -16.55 2.14
N THR A 544 4.32 -15.42 1.70
CA THR A 544 3.58 -15.25 0.45
C THR A 544 3.98 -13.95 -0.23
N ARG A 545 3.71 -13.83 -1.54
CA ARG A 545 3.93 -12.61 -2.31
C ARG A 545 2.63 -11.92 -2.63
N VAL A 546 2.64 -10.61 -2.50
CA VAL A 546 1.45 -9.77 -2.58
C VAL A 546 1.70 -8.50 -3.38
N SER A 547 0.65 -7.95 -4.01
CA SER A 547 0.72 -6.67 -4.72
C SER A 547 -0.52 -5.84 -4.40
N GLY A 548 -0.33 -4.52 -4.23
CA GLY A 548 -1.39 -3.57 -3.92
C GLY A 548 -0.87 -2.39 -3.09
N THR A 549 -1.60 -1.29 -3.11
CA THR A 549 -1.33 -0.14 -2.22
C THR A 549 -1.53 -0.51 -0.75
N SER A 550 -2.35 -1.53 -0.47
CA SER A 550 -2.49 -2.14 0.87
C SER A 550 -1.18 -2.64 1.46
N TYR A 551 -0.20 -2.96 0.62
CA TYR A 551 1.11 -3.47 1.03
C TYR A 551 2.21 -2.40 0.99
N ALA A 552 2.04 -1.35 0.22
CA ALA A 552 2.87 -0.14 0.29
C ALA A 552 2.59 0.66 1.57
N THR A 553 1.35 0.71 2.01
CA THR A 553 0.90 1.43 3.22
C THR A 553 1.63 1.01 4.49
N PRO A 554 1.76 -0.30 4.84
CA PRO A 554 2.49 -0.73 6.02
C PRO A 554 3.99 -0.44 5.98
N MET A 555 4.62 -0.30 4.79
CA MET A 555 5.98 0.19 4.66
C MET A 555 6.13 1.60 5.26
N VAL A 556 5.19 2.49 4.89
CA VAL A 556 5.19 3.87 5.37
C VAL A 556 4.72 3.96 6.83
N ALA A 557 3.77 3.12 7.25
CA ALA A 557 3.34 3.06 8.65
C ALA A 557 4.49 2.60 9.57
N GLY A 558 5.26 1.61 9.13
CA GLY A 558 6.48 1.19 9.82
C GLY A 558 7.54 2.30 9.85
N ALA A 559 7.76 3.00 8.73
CA ALA A 559 8.65 4.16 8.66
C ALA A 559 8.22 5.27 9.64
N ALA A 560 6.93 5.54 9.74
CA ALA A 560 6.37 6.46 10.73
C ALA A 560 6.67 6.01 12.17
N ALA A 561 6.58 4.70 12.45
CA ALA A 561 6.93 4.15 13.76
C ALA A 561 8.43 4.32 14.07
N LEU A 562 9.32 4.10 13.09
CA LEU A 562 10.76 4.36 13.26
C LEU A 562 11.06 5.84 13.55
N LEU A 563 10.40 6.76 12.83
CA LEU A 563 10.55 8.20 13.05
C LEU A 563 10.00 8.62 14.43
N MET A 564 8.87 8.06 14.88
CA MET A 564 8.33 8.33 16.22
C MET A 564 9.24 7.74 17.32
N GLU A 565 9.86 6.58 17.11
CA GLU A 565 10.87 6.08 18.02
C GLU A 565 12.03 7.08 18.13
N TRP A 566 12.61 7.49 16.99
CA TRP A 566 13.70 8.45 16.97
C TRP A 566 13.32 9.77 17.64
N GLY A 567 12.19 10.35 17.24
CA GLY A 567 11.76 11.66 17.70
C GLY A 567 11.20 11.64 19.12
N ILE A 568 10.10 10.91 19.31
CA ILE A 568 9.30 10.99 20.55
C ILE A 568 9.90 10.11 21.65
N VAL A 569 10.16 8.84 21.36
CA VAL A 569 10.60 7.88 22.38
C VAL A 569 12.04 8.17 22.82
N ARG A 570 12.95 8.47 21.89
CA ARG A 570 14.34 8.81 22.19
C ARG A 570 14.53 10.29 22.53
N GLY A 571 13.49 11.12 22.38
CA GLY A 571 13.47 12.52 22.80
C GLY A 571 14.17 13.51 21.88
N ASN A 572 14.52 13.11 20.65
CA ASN A 572 15.15 14.02 19.67
C ASN A 572 14.17 15.09 19.16
N ASP A 573 12.89 14.73 19.00
CA ASP A 573 11.80 15.62 18.60
C ASP A 573 10.46 15.15 19.18
N PRO A 574 10.07 15.60 20.39
CA PRO A 574 8.85 15.14 21.08
C PRO A 574 7.54 15.46 20.33
N TYR A 575 7.60 16.29 19.31
CA TYR A 575 6.45 16.72 18.50
C TYR A 575 6.46 16.13 17.09
N LEU A 576 7.23 15.06 16.84
CA LEU A 576 7.31 14.42 15.53
C LEU A 576 6.14 13.43 15.33
N TYR A 577 4.98 13.99 14.98
CA TYR A 577 3.74 13.26 14.66
C TYR A 577 2.85 14.07 13.72
N GLY A 578 1.75 13.47 13.22
CA GLY A 578 0.78 14.12 12.34
C GLY A 578 1.41 14.75 11.11
N GLU A 579 1.01 15.98 10.78
CA GLU A 579 1.50 16.69 9.59
C GLU A 579 3.02 16.98 9.64
N LYS A 580 3.60 17.15 10.83
CA LYS A 580 5.04 17.30 10.96
C LYS A 580 5.79 16.05 10.53
N LEU A 581 5.34 14.88 10.97
CA LEU A 581 5.92 13.60 10.56
C LEU A 581 5.73 13.38 9.05
N LYS A 582 4.54 13.67 8.52
CA LYS A 582 4.27 13.67 7.08
C LYS A 582 5.26 14.54 6.30
N ALA A 583 5.52 15.76 6.77
CA ALA A 583 6.48 16.67 6.14
C ALA A 583 7.92 16.11 6.15
N TYR A 584 8.32 15.38 7.21
CA TYR A 584 9.63 14.73 7.27
C TYR A 584 9.73 13.57 6.28
N LEU A 585 8.68 12.74 6.17
CA LEU A 585 8.62 11.67 5.17
C LEU A 585 8.70 12.24 3.75
N ILE A 586 7.92 13.29 3.45
CA ILE A 586 7.93 13.97 2.14
C ILE A 586 9.31 14.55 1.84
N LYS A 587 9.95 15.21 2.83
CA LYS A 587 11.29 15.78 2.66
C LYS A 587 12.34 14.72 2.30
N GLY A 588 12.19 13.51 2.84
CA GLY A 588 13.10 12.40 2.60
C GLY A 588 12.82 11.61 1.33
N THR A 589 11.78 11.93 0.56
CA THR A 589 11.47 11.17 -0.65
C THR A 589 12.56 11.30 -1.72
N ARG A 590 12.66 10.29 -2.56
CA ARG A 590 13.57 10.23 -3.71
C ARG A 590 12.80 10.19 -5.01
N ALA A 591 13.42 10.72 -6.07
CA ALA A 591 12.87 10.63 -7.41
C ALA A 591 12.72 9.17 -7.86
N ILE A 592 11.67 8.90 -8.62
CA ILE A 592 11.42 7.60 -9.25
C ILE A 592 11.89 7.69 -10.70
N PRO A 593 12.58 6.67 -11.23
CA PRO A 593 12.93 6.62 -12.64
C PRO A 593 11.71 6.81 -13.55
N GLY A 594 11.78 7.75 -14.49
CA GLY A 594 10.68 8.05 -15.41
C GLY A 594 9.67 9.09 -14.92
N GLU A 595 9.73 9.52 -13.66
CA GLU A 595 8.96 10.66 -13.13
C GLU A 595 9.90 11.86 -12.99
N GLU A 596 10.01 12.67 -14.05
CA GLU A 596 11.01 13.76 -14.14
C GLU A 596 10.58 15.02 -13.37
N GLU A 597 9.29 15.17 -13.11
CA GLU A 597 8.71 16.38 -12.52
C GLU A 597 7.82 16.05 -11.32
N LEU A 598 8.42 16.00 -10.14
CA LEU A 598 7.70 15.84 -8.87
C LEU A 598 7.47 17.21 -8.20
N PRO A 599 6.41 17.39 -7.40
CA PRO A 599 5.35 16.39 -7.15
C PRO A 599 4.35 16.24 -8.30
N ASP A 600 3.76 15.05 -8.43
CA ASP A 600 2.70 14.74 -9.41
C ASP A 600 1.54 13.96 -8.77
N ASP A 601 0.51 13.65 -9.56
CA ASP A 601 -0.69 12.95 -9.11
C ASP A 601 -0.54 11.42 -9.03
N ARG A 602 0.61 10.85 -9.41
CA ARG A 602 0.92 9.42 -9.42
C ARG A 602 1.84 9.03 -8.28
N ALA A 603 2.99 9.70 -8.18
CA ALA A 603 4.05 9.44 -7.22
C ALA A 603 4.01 10.38 -6.01
N GLY A 604 3.17 11.41 -6.04
CA GLY A 604 3.20 12.47 -5.04
C GLY A 604 4.56 13.15 -5.02
N TRP A 605 5.20 13.20 -3.86
CA TRP A 605 6.52 13.80 -3.70
C TRP A 605 7.68 12.85 -4.02
N GLY A 606 7.40 11.57 -4.34
CA GLY A 606 8.39 10.56 -4.72
C GLY A 606 8.37 9.31 -3.85
N ALA A 607 9.40 8.48 -3.99
CA ALA A 607 9.54 7.22 -3.27
C ALA A 607 10.06 7.41 -1.84
N LEU A 608 9.52 6.64 -0.91
CA LEU A 608 9.94 6.59 0.49
C LEU A 608 11.45 6.35 0.64
N CYS A 609 12.15 7.19 1.40
CA CYS A 609 13.46 6.89 1.96
C CYS A 609 13.55 7.34 3.42
N VAL A 610 13.53 6.38 4.35
CA VAL A 610 13.50 6.65 5.79
C VAL A 610 14.77 7.34 6.29
N ALA A 611 15.93 6.95 5.77
CA ALA A 611 17.20 7.54 6.18
C ALA A 611 17.26 9.03 5.86
N ASP A 612 16.76 9.45 4.71
CA ASP A 612 16.75 10.87 4.31
C ASP A 612 15.64 11.68 5.02
N SER A 613 14.68 10.96 5.62
CA SER A 613 13.61 11.58 6.43
C SER A 613 14.05 11.95 7.85
N ILE A 614 15.15 11.36 8.35
CA ILE A 614 15.69 11.66 9.68
C ILE A 614 16.60 12.89 9.58
N PRO A 615 16.39 13.95 10.39
CA PRO A 615 17.29 15.08 10.43
C PRO A 615 18.72 14.68 10.86
N THR A 616 19.71 15.13 10.10
CA THR A 616 21.15 14.96 10.41
C THR A 616 21.59 15.96 11.50
#